data_d3e5975abbda6667011cdb6f6190d944
#
_entry.id   d3e5975abbda6667011cdb6f6190d944
#
_cell.length_a   1.000
_cell.length_b   1.000
_cell.length_c   1.000
_cell.angle_alpha   90.00
_cell.angle_beta   90.00
_cell.angle_gamma   90.00
#
_symmetry.space_group_name_H-M   'P 1'
#
loop_
_entity.id
_entity.type
_entity.pdbx_description
1 polymer ?
#
loop_
_entity_poly.entity_id
_entity_poly.type
_entity_poly.pdbx_seq_one_letter_code
_entity_poly.pdbx_strand_id
1 'polypeptide(L)'
;MELTESTSGLDLVVCACGEQEYTARDAIDAAIFRGQLDVKWKEFLHQVAAERRADDLDLEADESAISSAAEAFRYEYDLITAEETEAWLANRGLTLDDFADYLTREYYASTLKEEIIPDEIEYPSAAAELRQSFLAELILSGELDRMTSNLVMRLAARCAGKELPPDMIAAEKRKFLHRIGITTAQLVDWLEQLKRDSKWLDEMLAIEAAYGKHCDTLLVPEARQRELLALRLPLTRFETEMIEVESLDAAREALFCVREDGMSMEEVATEGGYPYRRADFILEDLPVDAQHRFLSVSAGDVLKPLAHGDGFELCRILKKIEPQPDDPNVRSRIDQRLLDRHFAELTSKYTHRRLSAVSPPAAE
;
A
#
# COMPACT_ATOMS: atom_id res chain seq x y z
N MET A 1 -12.70 17.29 10.06
CA MET A 1 -12.68 16.20 11.06
C MET A 1 -11.78 16.64 12.22
N GLU A 2 -12.30 16.77 13.43
CA GLU A 2 -11.49 17.22 14.58
C GLU A 2 -10.87 16.03 15.29
N LEU A 3 -9.55 15.82 15.15
CA LEU A 3 -8.76 14.85 15.92
C LEU A 3 -8.06 15.53 17.14
N THR A 4 -8.75 16.42 17.86
CA THR A 4 -8.06 17.43 18.67
C THR A 4 -8.36 17.40 20.17
N GLU A 5 -8.59 16.24 20.80
CA GLU A 5 -8.45 16.11 22.24
C GLU A 5 -7.36 15.08 22.57
N SER A 6 -6.59 15.36 23.61
CA SER A 6 -5.39 14.67 24.09
C SER A 6 -5.48 13.14 23.96
N THR A 7 -5.13 12.62 22.80
CA THR A 7 -4.97 11.19 22.58
C THR A 7 -3.46 10.93 22.65
N SER A 8 -3.02 10.20 23.63
CA SER A 8 -1.60 9.88 23.91
C SER A 8 -0.80 9.44 22.66
N GLY A 9 -1.45 8.78 21.70
CA GLY A 9 -0.81 8.33 20.47
C GLY A 9 -0.54 9.41 19.41
N LEU A 10 -1.25 10.55 19.44
CA LEU A 10 -1.03 11.64 18.47
C LEU A 10 0.27 12.42 18.69
N ASP A 11 0.75 12.46 19.93
CA ASP A 11 1.98 13.15 20.33
C ASP A 11 3.23 12.27 20.16
N LEU A 12 3.03 11.04 19.68
CA LEU A 12 4.10 10.10 19.38
C LEU A 12 5.03 10.64 18.31
N VAL A 13 6.32 10.80 18.63
CA VAL A 13 7.34 11.26 17.67
C VAL A 13 7.60 10.13 16.66
N VAL A 14 7.26 10.37 15.39
CA VAL A 14 7.38 9.38 14.30
C VAL A 14 8.65 9.57 13.47
N CYS A 15 9.12 10.81 13.33
CA CYS A 15 10.37 11.11 12.61
C CYS A 15 10.97 12.44 13.06
N ALA A 16 12.23 12.67 12.64
CA ALA A 16 12.92 13.95 12.80
C ALA A 16 13.60 14.35 11.48
N CYS A 17 13.67 15.67 11.21
CA CYS A 17 14.45 16.25 10.12
C CYS A 17 15.35 17.35 10.70
N GLY A 18 16.67 17.11 10.74
CA GLY A 18 17.58 17.93 11.51
C GLY A 18 17.24 17.89 13.01
N GLU A 19 17.05 19.08 13.62
CA GLU A 19 16.67 19.22 15.03
C GLU A 19 15.15 19.21 15.26
N GLN A 20 14.33 19.23 14.20
CA GLN A 20 12.88 19.28 14.32
C GLN A 20 12.29 17.88 14.36
N GLU A 21 11.51 17.61 15.38
CA GLU A 21 10.72 16.38 15.54
C GLU A 21 9.31 16.56 14.98
N TYR A 22 8.76 15.49 14.41
CA TYR A 22 7.43 15.41 13.84
C TYR A 22 6.67 14.26 14.48
N THR A 23 5.43 14.53 14.82
CA THR A 23 4.56 13.59 15.54
C THR A 23 3.62 12.83 14.58
N ALA A 24 2.91 11.84 15.12
CA ALA A 24 1.83 11.15 14.42
C ALA A 24 0.77 12.14 13.92
N ARG A 25 0.45 13.18 14.73
CA ARG A 25 -0.43 14.28 14.33
C ARG A 25 0.08 14.98 13.06
N ASP A 26 1.37 15.28 12.98
CA ASP A 26 1.93 15.97 11.81
C ASP A 26 1.88 15.10 10.55
N ALA A 27 2.06 13.78 10.70
CA ALA A 27 1.91 12.82 9.59
C ALA A 27 0.45 12.73 9.10
N ILE A 28 -0.51 12.69 10.02
CA ILE A 28 -1.95 12.68 9.73
C ILE A 28 -2.39 14.01 9.09
N ASP A 29 -1.99 15.16 9.66
CA ASP A 29 -2.33 16.47 9.11
C ASP A 29 -1.74 16.68 7.72
N ALA A 30 -0.54 16.16 7.48
CA ALA A 30 0.05 16.14 6.14
C ALA A 30 -0.73 15.22 5.18
N ALA A 31 -1.31 14.12 5.65
CA ALA A 31 -2.20 13.27 4.84
C ALA A 31 -3.54 13.96 4.55
N ILE A 32 -4.10 14.71 5.52
CA ILE A 32 -5.30 15.56 5.31
C ILE A 32 -5.00 16.63 4.26
N PHE A 33 -3.86 17.33 4.38
CA PHE A 33 -3.45 18.33 3.39
C PHE A 33 -3.38 17.75 1.96
N ARG A 34 -3.00 16.49 1.82
CA ARG A 34 -2.95 15.77 0.54
C ARG A 34 -4.27 15.16 0.10
N GLY A 35 -5.35 15.26 0.90
CA GLY A 35 -6.65 14.64 0.61
C GLY A 35 -6.63 13.10 0.67
N GLN A 36 -5.69 12.53 1.43
CA GLN A 36 -5.51 11.08 1.51
C GLN A 36 -6.30 10.44 2.67
N LEU A 37 -6.64 11.23 3.69
CA LEU A 37 -7.30 10.69 4.88
C LEU A 37 -8.77 10.36 4.65
N ASP A 38 -9.48 11.07 3.76
CA ASP A 38 -10.91 10.87 3.54
C ASP A 38 -11.26 9.45 3.06
N VAL A 39 -10.39 8.85 2.25
CA VAL A 39 -10.57 7.47 1.78
C VAL A 39 -10.46 6.51 2.96
N LYS A 40 -9.42 6.68 3.79
CA LYS A 40 -9.20 5.83 4.96
C LYS A 40 -10.27 5.98 6.02
N TRP A 41 -10.77 7.19 6.20
CA TRP A 41 -11.90 7.42 7.08
C TRP A 41 -13.16 6.69 6.61
N LYS A 42 -13.46 6.69 5.31
CA LYS A 42 -14.59 5.94 4.75
C LYS A 42 -14.42 4.43 4.89
N GLU A 43 -13.22 3.91 4.66
CA GLU A 43 -12.90 2.49 4.86
C GLU A 43 -13.14 2.09 6.33
N PHE A 44 -12.63 2.88 7.27
CA PHE A 44 -12.85 2.67 8.71
C PHE A 44 -14.34 2.72 9.09
N LEU A 45 -15.10 3.68 8.56
CA LEU A 45 -16.53 3.76 8.84
C LEU A 45 -17.30 2.55 8.30
N HIS A 46 -16.84 1.96 7.20
CA HIS A 46 -17.40 0.72 6.68
C HIS A 46 -17.16 -0.46 7.65
N GLN A 47 -15.97 -0.54 8.25
CA GLN A 47 -15.65 -1.54 9.27
C GLN A 47 -16.51 -1.37 10.54
N VAL A 48 -16.68 -0.11 11.02
CA VAL A 48 -17.58 0.19 12.15
C VAL A 48 -19.03 -0.19 11.85
N ALA A 49 -19.47 -0.03 10.61
CA ALA A 49 -20.80 -0.45 10.21
C ALA A 49 -20.95 -1.97 10.18
N ALA A 50 -19.91 -2.69 9.75
CA ALA A 50 -19.89 -4.14 9.78
C ALA A 50 -20.00 -4.68 11.22
N GLU A 51 -19.26 -4.10 12.15
CA GLU A 51 -19.32 -4.42 13.58
C GLU A 51 -20.72 -4.21 14.15
N ARG A 52 -21.35 -3.04 13.90
CA ARG A 52 -22.73 -2.79 14.31
C ARG A 52 -23.73 -3.76 13.70
N ARG A 53 -23.54 -4.11 12.42
CA ARG A 53 -24.41 -5.09 11.76
C ARG A 53 -24.26 -6.48 12.36
N ALA A 54 -23.05 -6.86 12.77
CA ALA A 54 -22.83 -8.11 13.48
C ALA A 54 -23.56 -8.13 14.84
N ASP A 55 -23.50 -7.03 15.58
CA ASP A 55 -24.24 -6.85 16.84
C ASP A 55 -25.74 -6.95 16.64
N ASP A 56 -26.30 -6.30 15.61
CA ASP A 56 -27.73 -6.35 15.27
C ASP A 56 -28.21 -7.77 14.89
N LEU A 57 -27.30 -8.57 14.34
CA LEU A 57 -27.57 -9.97 13.95
C LEU A 57 -27.21 -10.98 15.04
N ASP A 58 -26.73 -10.53 16.20
CA ASP A 58 -26.26 -11.37 17.30
C ASP A 58 -25.20 -12.40 16.84
N LEU A 59 -24.26 -11.93 15.95
CA LEU A 59 -23.20 -12.77 15.42
C LEU A 59 -21.99 -12.75 16.33
N GLU A 60 -21.48 -13.92 16.65
CA GLU A 60 -20.21 -14.07 17.38
C GLU A 60 -19.05 -14.18 16.37
N ALA A 61 -17.94 -13.52 16.69
CA ALA A 61 -16.72 -13.64 15.87
C ALA A 61 -16.10 -15.04 16.08
N ASP A 62 -15.55 -15.61 15.01
CA ASP A 62 -14.82 -16.87 15.09
C ASP A 62 -13.47 -16.66 15.80
N GLU A 63 -13.37 -17.15 17.03
CA GLU A 63 -12.16 -17.05 17.86
C GLU A 63 -10.93 -17.65 17.17
N SER A 64 -11.09 -18.68 16.35
CA SER A 64 -9.99 -19.29 15.60
C SER A 64 -9.48 -18.35 14.50
N ALA A 65 -10.39 -17.66 13.80
CA ALA A 65 -10.04 -16.69 12.78
C ALA A 65 -9.33 -15.46 13.37
N ILE A 66 -9.85 -14.93 14.50
CA ILE A 66 -9.22 -13.81 15.22
C ILE A 66 -7.82 -14.21 15.72
N SER A 67 -7.69 -15.42 16.31
CA SER A 67 -6.40 -15.92 16.79
C SER A 67 -5.37 -16.04 15.65
N SER A 68 -5.79 -16.56 14.49
CA SER A 68 -4.94 -16.69 13.31
C SER A 68 -4.52 -15.31 12.77
N ALA A 69 -5.42 -14.33 12.77
CA ALA A 69 -5.11 -12.96 12.36
C ALA A 69 -4.11 -12.29 13.34
N ALA A 70 -4.28 -12.51 14.65
CA ALA A 70 -3.34 -12.03 15.67
C ALA A 70 -1.95 -12.66 15.51
N GLU A 71 -1.88 -13.96 15.20
CA GLU A 71 -0.60 -14.63 14.90
C GLU A 71 0.06 -14.07 13.64
N ALA A 72 -0.70 -13.87 12.56
CA ALA A 72 -0.20 -13.30 11.32
C ALA A 72 0.37 -11.88 11.56
N PHE A 73 -0.35 -11.04 12.32
CA PHE A 73 0.14 -9.72 12.71
C PHE A 73 1.46 -9.80 13.48
N ARG A 74 1.54 -10.70 14.47
CA ARG A 74 2.76 -10.88 15.27
C ARG A 74 3.94 -11.33 14.43
N TYR A 75 3.73 -12.22 13.46
CA TYR A 75 4.77 -12.64 12.52
C TYR A 75 5.23 -11.49 11.63
N GLU A 76 4.32 -10.65 11.14
CA GLU A 76 4.65 -9.51 10.29
C GLU A 76 5.54 -8.48 11.03
N TYR A 77 5.29 -8.27 12.32
CA TYR A 77 6.02 -7.31 13.16
C TYR A 77 7.14 -7.95 14.00
N ASP A 78 7.47 -9.22 13.76
CA ASP A 78 8.51 -9.99 14.49
C ASP A 78 8.29 -9.98 16.03
N LEU A 79 7.03 -10.11 16.45
CA LEU A 79 6.60 -10.14 17.87
C LEU A 79 6.41 -11.59 18.30
N ILE A 80 7.43 -12.17 18.95
CA ILE A 80 7.44 -13.60 19.30
C ILE A 80 6.63 -13.87 20.59
N THR A 81 6.68 -12.95 21.56
CA THR A 81 6.04 -13.12 22.88
C THR A 81 4.84 -12.19 23.07
N ALA A 82 4.00 -12.51 24.04
CA ALA A 82 2.89 -11.64 24.43
C ALA A 82 3.41 -10.31 24.98
N GLU A 83 4.48 -10.35 25.79
CA GLU A 83 5.11 -9.17 26.37
C GLU A 83 5.68 -8.23 25.30
N GLU A 84 6.24 -8.77 24.22
CA GLU A 84 6.69 -7.97 23.06
C GLU A 84 5.51 -7.30 22.36
N THR A 85 4.40 -8.01 22.21
CA THR A 85 3.16 -7.45 21.63
C THR A 85 2.62 -6.32 22.51
N GLU A 86 2.50 -6.54 23.82
CA GLU A 86 2.06 -5.50 24.77
C GLU A 86 2.99 -4.28 24.76
N ALA A 87 4.30 -4.48 24.74
CA ALA A 87 5.28 -3.41 24.68
C ALA A 87 5.20 -2.64 23.35
N TRP A 88 4.98 -3.34 22.23
CA TRP A 88 4.83 -2.75 20.92
C TRP A 88 3.58 -1.85 20.85
N LEU A 89 2.45 -2.33 21.39
CA LEU A 89 1.20 -1.56 21.48
C LEU A 89 1.36 -0.36 22.42
N ALA A 90 1.88 -0.57 23.64
CA ALA A 90 2.07 0.48 24.63
C ALA A 90 2.99 1.61 24.11
N ASN A 91 4.05 1.28 23.38
CA ASN A 91 4.95 2.25 22.74
C ASN A 91 4.24 3.12 21.68
N ARG A 92 3.06 2.70 21.21
CA ARG A 92 2.22 3.42 20.24
C ARG A 92 0.96 4.02 20.86
N GLY A 93 0.86 3.94 22.18
CA GLY A 93 -0.30 4.45 22.94
C GLY A 93 -1.56 3.62 22.76
N LEU A 94 -1.40 2.33 22.43
CA LEU A 94 -2.48 1.35 22.26
C LEU A 94 -2.51 0.34 23.40
N THR A 95 -3.66 -0.28 23.58
CA THR A 95 -3.92 -1.36 24.52
C THR A 95 -4.16 -2.69 23.80
N LEU A 96 -4.21 -3.79 24.53
CA LEU A 96 -4.66 -5.09 24.00
C LEU A 96 -6.13 -5.05 23.57
N ASP A 97 -6.97 -4.26 24.24
CA ASP A 97 -8.37 -4.09 23.86
C ASP A 97 -8.48 -3.37 22.49
N ASP A 98 -7.70 -2.29 22.24
CA ASP A 98 -7.64 -1.63 20.94
C ASP A 98 -7.23 -2.63 19.83
N PHE A 99 -6.31 -3.55 20.14
CA PHE A 99 -5.85 -4.56 19.18
C PHE A 99 -6.92 -5.63 18.92
N ALA A 100 -7.60 -6.10 19.96
CA ALA A 100 -8.69 -7.08 19.84
C ALA A 100 -9.87 -6.48 19.04
N ASP A 101 -10.25 -5.23 19.33
CA ASP A 101 -11.30 -4.51 18.63
C ASP A 101 -10.96 -4.32 17.14
N TYR A 102 -9.70 -3.99 16.81
CA TYR A 102 -9.22 -3.88 15.43
C TYR A 102 -9.40 -5.20 14.68
N LEU A 103 -8.92 -6.32 15.23
CA LEU A 103 -9.02 -7.63 14.58
C LEU A 103 -10.48 -8.09 14.41
N THR A 104 -11.33 -7.79 15.40
CA THR A 104 -12.76 -8.11 15.34
C THR A 104 -13.47 -7.32 14.25
N ARG A 105 -13.19 -6.02 14.12
CA ARG A 105 -13.74 -5.18 13.03
C ARG A 105 -13.30 -5.67 11.65
N GLU A 106 -12.03 -6.00 11.47
CA GLU A 106 -11.50 -6.56 10.22
C GLU A 106 -12.21 -7.88 9.86
N TYR A 107 -12.42 -8.75 10.86
CA TYR A 107 -13.15 -10.01 10.68
C TYR A 107 -14.58 -9.77 10.19
N TYR A 108 -15.34 -8.90 10.86
CA TYR A 108 -16.72 -8.60 10.44
C TYR A 108 -16.78 -7.89 9.10
N ALA A 109 -15.88 -6.96 8.81
CA ALA A 109 -15.81 -6.28 7.53
C ALA A 109 -15.55 -7.26 6.37
N SER A 110 -14.74 -8.30 6.60
CA SER A 110 -14.49 -9.33 5.61
C SER A 110 -15.66 -10.29 5.43
N THR A 111 -16.34 -10.66 6.54
CA THR A 111 -17.42 -11.66 6.56
C THR A 111 -18.74 -11.08 6.02
N LEU A 112 -19.06 -9.81 6.37
CA LEU A 112 -20.32 -9.16 6.03
C LEU A 112 -20.22 -8.25 4.80
N LYS A 113 -19.19 -8.36 4.00
CA LYS A 113 -18.85 -7.46 2.88
C LYS A 113 -20.02 -7.19 1.91
N GLU A 114 -20.89 -8.20 1.67
CA GLU A 114 -22.02 -8.11 0.76
C GLU A 114 -23.32 -7.57 1.42
N GLU A 115 -23.35 -7.49 2.76
CA GLU A 115 -24.55 -7.10 3.52
C GLU A 115 -24.53 -5.62 3.95
N ILE A 116 -23.40 -4.92 3.73
CA ILE A 116 -23.23 -3.54 4.15
C ILE A 116 -23.48 -2.59 2.99
N ILE A 117 -24.50 -1.75 3.13
CA ILE A 117 -24.78 -0.67 2.20
C ILE A 117 -24.16 0.62 2.77
N PRO A 118 -23.05 1.12 2.18
CA PRO A 118 -22.31 2.26 2.74
C PRO A 118 -23.13 3.54 2.90
N ASP A 119 -24.17 3.74 2.07
CA ASP A 119 -25.00 4.94 2.06
C ASP A 119 -26.04 4.97 3.21
N GLU A 120 -26.28 3.86 3.91
CA GLU A 120 -27.19 3.77 5.06
C GLU A 120 -26.51 4.08 6.41
N ILE A 121 -25.21 4.34 6.40
CA ILE A 121 -24.46 4.62 7.61
C ILE A 121 -24.66 6.08 7.99
N GLU A 122 -25.60 6.37 8.90
CA GLU A 122 -25.61 7.64 9.60
C GLU A 122 -24.36 7.76 10.48
N TYR A 123 -23.43 8.61 10.05
CA TYR A 123 -22.23 8.90 10.81
C TYR A 123 -22.59 9.74 12.04
N PRO A 124 -22.56 9.20 13.26
CA PRO A 124 -22.67 10.05 14.43
C PRO A 124 -21.52 11.06 14.38
N SER A 125 -21.82 12.31 14.69
CA SER A 125 -20.81 13.36 14.86
C SER A 125 -19.68 12.77 15.71
N ALA A 126 -18.48 12.65 15.14
CA ALA A 126 -17.39 11.81 15.58
C ALA A 126 -17.18 11.86 17.10
N ALA A 127 -17.73 10.87 17.78
CA ALA A 127 -17.50 10.67 19.21
C ALA A 127 -16.01 10.51 19.46
N ALA A 128 -15.51 10.91 20.61
CA ALA A 128 -14.09 10.78 20.97
C ALA A 128 -13.60 9.33 20.81
N GLU A 129 -14.50 8.36 21.12
CA GLU A 129 -14.27 6.93 20.94
C GLU A 129 -13.94 6.53 19.50
N LEU A 130 -14.69 7.03 18.50
CA LEU A 130 -14.39 6.75 17.09
C LEU A 130 -13.06 7.32 16.63
N ARG A 131 -12.60 8.43 17.23
CA ARG A 131 -11.30 9.02 16.90
C ARG A 131 -10.16 8.15 17.44
N GLN A 132 -10.29 7.63 18.65
CA GLN A 132 -9.31 6.72 19.24
C GLN A 132 -9.24 5.44 18.42
N SER A 133 -10.39 4.83 18.13
CA SER A 133 -10.47 3.62 17.31
C SER A 133 -9.90 3.83 15.89
N PHE A 134 -10.14 5.01 15.29
CA PHE A 134 -9.54 5.34 14.00
C PHE A 134 -8.02 5.53 14.06
N LEU A 135 -7.50 6.12 15.14
CA LEU A 135 -6.05 6.20 15.34
C LEU A 135 -5.44 4.80 15.51
N ALA A 136 -6.09 3.92 16.29
CA ALA A 136 -5.69 2.53 16.42
C ALA A 136 -5.68 1.82 15.06
N GLU A 137 -6.74 2.02 14.24
CA GLU A 137 -6.82 1.53 12.87
C GLU A 137 -5.65 1.98 12.01
N LEU A 138 -5.32 3.29 12.00
CA LEU A 138 -4.21 3.82 11.23
C LEU A 138 -2.85 3.23 11.65
N ILE A 139 -2.68 2.95 12.94
CA ILE A 139 -1.45 2.36 13.48
C ILE A 139 -1.37 0.87 13.12
N LEU A 140 -2.42 0.11 13.40
CA LEU A 140 -2.45 -1.35 13.29
C LEU A 140 -2.48 -1.82 11.82
N SER A 141 -3.14 -1.09 10.94
CA SER A 141 -3.13 -1.34 9.50
C SER A 141 -1.83 -0.92 8.78
N GLY A 142 -0.88 -0.29 9.51
CA GLY A 142 0.35 0.26 8.92
C GLY A 142 0.17 1.56 8.11
N GLU A 143 -1.06 2.13 8.10
CA GLU A 143 -1.32 3.38 7.37
C GLU A 143 -0.56 4.56 7.94
N LEU A 144 -0.42 4.66 9.27
CA LEU A 144 0.39 5.71 9.89
C LEU A 144 1.85 5.63 9.45
N ASP A 145 2.41 4.43 9.29
CA ASP A 145 3.77 4.24 8.78
C ASP A 145 3.90 4.68 7.31
N ARG A 146 2.86 4.44 6.50
CA ARG A 146 2.81 4.95 5.11
C ARG A 146 2.69 6.47 5.06
N MET A 147 1.84 7.06 5.91
CA MET A 147 1.72 8.52 6.03
C MET A 147 3.03 9.15 6.49
N THR A 148 3.70 8.55 7.48
CA THR A 148 5.03 8.95 7.97
C THR A 148 6.07 8.85 6.87
N SER A 149 6.11 7.76 6.11
CA SER A 149 7.03 7.60 4.97
C SER A 149 6.85 8.70 3.93
N ASN A 150 5.59 9.01 3.61
CA ASN A 150 5.23 10.09 2.70
C ASN A 150 5.67 11.46 3.21
N LEU A 151 5.52 11.73 4.51
CA LEU A 151 5.99 12.98 5.13
C LEU A 151 7.53 13.04 5.11
N VAL A 152 8.20 11.97 5.50
CA VAL A 152 9.67 11.87 5.55
C VAL A 152 10.31 12.16 4.19
N MET A 153 9.80 11.59 3.11
CA MET A 153 10.31 11.88 1.76
C MET A 153 10.20 13.36 1.40
N ARG A 154 9.09 13.99 1.76
CA ARG A 154 8.83 15.41 1.47
C ARG A 154 9.69 16.34 2.32
N LEU A 155 9.85 16.03 3.60
CA LEU A 155 10.76 16.73 4.48
C LEU A 155 12.20 16.63 3.97
N ALA A 156 12.65 15.45 3.55
CA ALA A 156 13.97 15.26 2.97
C ALA A 156 14.16 16.11 1.70
N ALA A 157 13.15 16.17 0.82
CA ALA A 157 13.16 17.04 -0.35
C ALA A 157 13.26 18.52 0.03
N ARG A 158 12.53 18.94 1.07
CA ARG A 158 12.56 20.32 1.56
C ARG A 158 13.94 20.68 2.16
N CYS A 159 14.51 19.76 2.93
CA CYS A 159 15.84 19.95 3.56
C CYS A 159 16.99 19.92 2.53
N ALA A 160 16.87 19.14 1.47
CA ALA A 160 17.87 19.09 0.39
C ALA A 160 17.77 20.27 -0.58
N GLY A 161 16.65 20.95 -0.62
CA GLY A 161 16.34 22.02 -1.57
C GLY A 161 16.93 23.37 -1.15
N LYS A 162 17.21 24.23 -2.16
CA LYS A 162 17.43 25.65 -1.98
C LYS A 162 16.08 26.37 -1.81
N GLU A 163 16.14 27.66 -1.52
CA GLU A 163 14.94 28.51 -1.50
C GLU A 163 14.06 28.26 -2.75
N LEU A 164 12.78 28.17 -2.49
CA LEU A 164 11.79 27.96 -3.55
C LEU A 164 11.31 29.31 -4.09
N PRO A 165 11.18 29.45 -5.39
CA PRO A 165 10.58 30.65 -5.98
C PRO A 165 9.14 30.84 -5.49
N PRO A 166 8.69 32.08 -5.20
CA PRO A 166 7.34 32.35 -4.70
C PRO A 166 6.22 31.88 -5.65
N ASP A 167 6.45 31.88 -6.94
CA ASP A 167 5.52 31.40 -7.95
C ASP A 167 5.27 29.90 -7.88
N MET A 168 6.26 29.11 -7.47
CA MET A 168 6.08 27.67 -7.22
C MET A 168 5.18 27.41 -6.02
N ILE A 169 5.37 28.15 -4.91
CA ILE A 169 4.50 28.03 -3.74
C ILE A 169 3.08 28.48 -4.08
N ALA A 170 2.91 29.55 -4.85
CA ALA A 170 1.62 30.01 -5.31
C ALA A 170 0.93 28.99 -6.25
N ALA A 171 1.69 28.29 -7.08
CA ALA A 171 1.18 27.23 -7.92
C ALA A 171 0.73 26.04 -7.08
N GLU A 172 1.50 25.63 -6.06
CA GLU A 172 1.11 24.55 -5.16
C GLU A 172 -0.13 24.89 -4.33
N LYS A 173 -0.27 26.14 -3.89
CA LYS A 173 -1.50 26.61 -3.22
C LYS A 173 -2.74 26.45 -4.10
N ARG A 174 -2.65 26.76 -5.41
CA ARG A 174 -3.77 26.53 -6.34
C ARG A 174 -4.10 25.06 -6.50
N LYS A 175 -3.08 24.18 -6.61
CA LYS A 175 -3.28 22.71 -6.66
C LYS A 175 -3.94 22.21 -5.38
N PHE A 176 -3.49 22.69 -4.23
CA PHE A 176 -4.04 22.33 -2.93
C PHE A 176 -5.53 22.70 -2.83
N LEU A 177 -5.90 23.96 -3.11
CA LEU A 177 -7.29 24.42 -3.06
C LEU A 177 -8.19 23.60 -4.00
N HIS A 178 -7.71 23.29 -5.19
CA HIS A 178 -8.44 22.45 -6.13
C HIS A 178 -8.60 21.00 -5.62
N ARG A 179 -7.55 20.43 -5.05
CA ARG A 179 -7.56 19.05 -4.53
C ARG A 179 -8.53 18.87 -3.36
N ILE A 180 -8.55 19.82 -2.43
CA ILE A 180 -9.43 19.79 -1.25
C ILE A 180 -10.85 20.29 -1.59
N GLY A 181 -11.04 20.92 -2.75
CA GLY A 181 -12.35 21.42 -3.18
C GLY A 181 -12.82 22.65 -2.44
N ILE A 182 -11.90 23.49 -1.89
CA ILE A 182 -12.23 24.71 -1.17
C ILE A 182 -11.76 25.97 -1.91
N THR A 183 -12.41 27.07 -1.62
CA THR A 183 -12.00 28.40 -2.09
C THR A 183 -11.05 29.07 -1.12
N THR A 184 -10.36 30.13 -1.57
CA THR A 184 -9.49 30.92 -0.69
C THR A 184 -10.27 31.55 0.49
N ALA A 185 -11.56 31.85 0.32
CA ALA A 185 -12.39 32.37 1.40
C ALA A 185 -12.67 31.35 2.50
N GLN A 186 -12.77 30.08 2.14
CA GLN A 186 -13.02 28.96 3.07
C GLN A 186 -11.76 28.44 3.76
N LEU A 187 -10.59 28.93 3.34
CA LEU A 187 -9.31 28.45 3.83
C LEU A 187 -9.11 28.70 5.33
N VAL A 188 -9.62 29.83 5.85
CA VAL A 188 -9.51 30.18 7.28
C VAL A 188 -10.32 29.18 8.10
N ASP A 189 -11.57 28.95 7.73
CA ASP A 189 -12.46 28.01 8.42
C ASP A 189 -11.86 26.56 8.40
N TRP A 190 -11.28 26.17 7.26
CA TRP A 190 -10.62 24.88 7.12
C TRP A 190 -9.41 24.73 8.06
N LEU A 191 -8.57 25.77 8.17
CA LEU A 191 -7.44 25.78 9.11
C LEU A 191 -7.88 25.75 10.58
N GLU A 192 -8.95 26.49 10.91
CA GLU A 192 -9.55 26.47 12.25
C GLU A 192 -10.07 25.08 12.64
N GLN A 193 -10.71 24.37 11.72
CA GLN A 193 -11.14 22.97 11.93
C GLN A 193 -9.99 22.03 12.23
N LEU A 194 -8.80 22.25 11.64
CA LEU A 194 -7.60 21.48 11.91
C LEU A 194 -6.84 21.98 13.15
N LYS A 195 -7.25 23.10 13.75
CA LYS A 195 -6.50 23.83 14.81
C LYS A 195 -5.07 24.14 14.35
N ARG A 196 -4.91 24.53 13.08
CA ARG A 196 -3.64 24.94 12.45
C ARG A 196 -3.72 26.39 12.01
N ASP A 197 -2.56 27.02 11.87
CA ASP A 197 -2.42 28.41 11.45
C ASP A 197 -1.92 28.55 10.00
N SER A 198 -1.86 29.79 9.54
CA SER A 198 -1.33 30.10 8.20
C SER A 198 0.15 29.75 8.05
N LYS A 199 0.95 29.78 9.14
CA LYS A 199 2.35 29.43 9.12
C LYS A 199 2.55 27.94 8.83
N TRP A 200 1.73 27.09 9.46
CA TRP A 200 1.71 25.67 9.15
C TRP A 200 1.35 25.41 7.68
N LEU A 201 0.33 26.12 7.16
CA LEU A 201 -0.05 26.00 5.75
C LEU A 201 1.09 26.39 4.81
N ASP A 202 1.76 27.50 5.08
CA ASP A 202 2.88 27.98 4.25
C ASP A 202 4.04 26.97 4.26
N GLU A 203 4.30 26.33 5.40
CA GLU A 203 5.31 25.27 5.51
C GLU A 203 4.90 24.03 4.71
N MET A 204 3.64 23.57 4.82
CA MET A 204 3.15 22.43 4.05
C MET A 204 3.20 22.68 2.55
N LEU A 205 2.85 23.90 2.11
CA LEU A 205 2.97 24.30 0.70
C LEU A 205 4.41 24.28 0.23
N ALA A 206 5.35 24.75 1.07
CA ALA A 206 6.78 24.74 0.74
C ALA A 206 7.34 23.30 0.67
N ILE A 207 6.91 22.43 1.57
CA ILE A 207 7.27 21.00 1.59
C ILE A 207 6.80 20.31 0.29
N GLU A 208 5.54 20.48 -0.08
CA GLU A 208 4.98 19.88 -1.30
C GLU A 208 5.59 20.48 -2.58
N ALA A 209 5.82 21.79 -2.62
CA ALA A 209 6.48 22.43 -3.76
C ALA A 209 7.93 21.94 -3.95
N ALA A 210 8.66 21.70 -2.84
CA ALA A 210 10.00 21.12 -2.89
C ALA A 210 9.97 19.69 -3.46
N TYR A 211 9.07 18.86 -2.96
CA TYR A 211 8.86 17.50 -3.45
C TYR A 211 8.53 17.49 -4.94
N GLY A 212 7.56 18.31 -5.36
CA GLY A 212 7.17 18.43 -6.78
C GLY A 212 8.36 18.84 -7.67
N LYS A 213 9.19 19.77 -7.23
CA LYS A 213 10.41 20.18 -7.96
C LYS A 213 11.39 19.03 -8.15
N HIS A 214 11.59 18.19 -7.12
CA HIS A 214 12.42 17.00 -7.27
C HIS A 214 11.82 16.02 -8.27
N CYS A 215 10.52 15.74 -8.19
CA CYS A 215 9.82 14.88 -9.15
C CYS A 215 9.98 15.40 -10.59
N ASP A 216 9.74 16.69 -10.84
CA ASP A 216 9.86 17.29 -12.18
C ASP A 216 11.29 17.20 -12.73
N THR A 217 12.29 17.27 -11.86
CA THR A 217 13.70 17.17 -12.27
C THR A 217 14.11 15.72 -12.59
N LEU A 218 13.52 14.75 -11.91
CA LEU A 218 13.85 13.33 -12.04
C LEU A 218 13.10 12.66 -13.19
N LEU A 219 11.83 12.99 -13.33
CA LEU A 219 10.92 12.33 -14.26
C LEU A 219 10.97 12.94 -15.67
N VAL A 220 12.19 13.25 -16.13
CA VAL A 220 12.41 13.75 -17.49
C VAL A 220 12.46 12.59 -18.51
N PRO A 221 12.11 12.82 -19.78
CA PRO A 221 12.06 11.77 -20.81
C PRO A 221 13.37 10.97 -20.93
N GLU A 222 14.51 11.63 -20.81
CA GLU A 222 15.84 11.01 -20.94
C GLU A 222 16.14 10.06 -19.77
N ALA A 223 15.69 10.39 -18.55
CA ALA A 223 15.85 9.52 -17.38
C ALA A 223 14.97 8.28 -17.52
N ARG A 224 13.70 8.46 -17.91
CA ARG A 224 12.78 7.35 -18.19
C ARG A 224 13.29 6.41 -19.27
N GLN A 225 13.83 6.96 -20.36
CA GLN A 225 14.38 6.15 -21.46
C GLN A 225 15.59 5.31 -20.99
N ARG A 226 16.49 5.88 -20.18
CA ARG A 226 17.63 5.14 -19.63
C ARG A 226 17.18 4.02 -18.69
N GLU A 227 16.22 4.29 -17.83
CA GLU A 227 15.67 3.31 -16.89
C GLU A 227 14.92 2.19 -17.64
N LEU A 228 14.13 2.53 -18.67
CA LEU A 228 13.45 1.57 -19.53
C LEU A 228 14.45 0.59 -20.18
N LEU A 229 15.57 1.09 -20.69
CA LEU A 229 16.61 0.25 -21.30
C LEU A 229 17.24 -0.70 -20.27
N ALA A 230 17.48 -0.22 -19.04
CA ALA A 230 18.01 -1.05 -17.95
C ALA A 230 17.03 -2.13 -17.49
N LEU A 231 15.74 -1.82 -17.54
CA LEU A 231 14.66 -2.69 -17.08
C LEU A 231 13.93 -3.43 -18.19
N ARG A 232 14.46 -3.43 -19.41
CA ARG A 232 13.82 -4.06 -20.57
C ARG A 232 13.42 -5.51 -20.30
N LEU A 233 14.32 -6.29 -19.71
CA LEU A 233 14.07 -7.68 -19.40
C LEU A 233 13.10 -7.87 -18.22
N PRO A 234 13.33 -7.27 -17.04
CA PRO A 234 12.39 -7.35 -15.91
C PRO A 234 10.96 -6.92 -16.25
N LEU A 235 10.78 -5.91 -17.11
CA LEU A 235 9.48 -5.39 -17.49
C LEU A 235 8.87 -6.07 -18.72
N THR A 236 9.47 -7.14 -19.25
CA THR A 236 8.88 -7.93 -20.32
C THR A 236 7.57 -8.56 -19.85
N ARG A 237 6.49 -8.36 -20.60
CA ARG A 237 5.17 -8.95 -20.35
C ARG A 237 5.03 -10.25 -21.12
N PHE A 238 4.49 -11.25 -20.47
CA PHE A 238 4.19 -12.57 -21.00
C PHE A 238 2.68 -12.75 -21.07
N GLU A 239 2.12 -12.89 -22.27
CA GLU A 239 0.76 -13.37 -22.45
C GLU A 239 0.80 -14.90 -22.42
N THR A 240 -0.04 -15.51 -21.59
CA THR A 240 -0.03 -16.95 -21.33
C THR A 240 -1.42 -17.55 -21.33
N GLU A 241 -1.47 -18.85 -21.54
CA GLU A 241 -2.63 -19.70 -21.23
C GLU A 241 -2.21 -20.80 -20.26
N MET A 242 -3.08 -21.16 -19.35
CA MET A 242 -2.76 -22.00 -18.20
C MET A 242 -3.87 -22.99 -17.92
N ILE A 243 -3.46 -24.20 -17.48
CA ILE A 243 -4.34 -25.27 -17.02
C ILE A 243 -3.89 -25.66 -15.62
N GLU A 244 -4.85 -25.76 -14.69
CA GLU A 244 -4.60 -26.26 -13.34
C GLU A 244 -4.95 -27.75 -13.27
N VAL A 245 -4.05 -28.55 -12.69
CA VAL A 245 -4.21 -30.02 -12.57
C VAL A 245 -3.84 -30.49 -11.17
N GLU A 246 -4.45 -31.55 -10.71
CA GLU A 246 -4.32 -32.02 -9.33
C GLU A 246 -2.99 -32.73 -9.04
N SER A 247 -2.29 -33.25 -10.06
CA SER A 247 -1.08 -34.04 -9.87
C SER A 247 -0.03 -33.80 -10.94
N LEU A 248 1.22 -34.12 -10.59
CA LEU A 248 2.34 -34.04 -11.53
C LEU A 248 2.17 -34.96 -12.73
N ASP A 249 1.58 -36.12 -12.54
CA ASP A 249 1.39 -37.10 -13.62
C ASP A 249 0.31 -36.63 -14.58
N ALA A 250 -0.81 -36.06 -14.10
CA ALA A 250 -1.80 -35.39 -14.93
C ALA A 250 -1.19 -34.21 -15.70
N ALA A 251 -0.33 -33.42 -15.06
CA ALA A 251 0.36 -32.32 -15.73
C ALA A 251 1.34 -32.79 -16.83
N ARG A 252 1.99 -33.94 -16.64
CA ARG A 252 2.86 -34.53 -17.66
C ARG A 252 2.09 -35.09 -18.83
N GLU A 253 0.95 -35.70 -18.57
CA GLU A 253 0.04 -36.21 -19.61
C GLU A 253 -0.53 -35.03 -20.43
N ALA A 254 -1.03 -34.00 -19.77
CA ALA A 254 -1.48 -32.79 -20.42
C ALA A 254 -0.38 -32.14 -21.28
N LEU A 255 0.84 -32.08 -20.75
CA LEU A 255 2.01 -31.59 -21.49
C LEU A 255 2.30 -32.43 -22.75
N PHE A 256 2.18 -33.75 -22.63
CA PHE A 256 2.38 -34.68 -23.74
C PHE A 256 1.32 -34.45 -24.84
N CYS A 257 0.03 -34.38 -24.48
CA CYS A 257 -1.05 -34.09 -25.42
C CYS A 257 -0.83 -32.77 -26.18
N VAL A 258 -0.36 -31.74 -25.49
CA VAL A 258 -0.09 -30.44 -26.16
C VAL A 258 1.14 -30.52 -27.08
N ARG A 259 2.23 -31.20 -26.67
CA ARG A 259 3.50 -31.20 -27.40
C ARG A 259 3.56 -32.23 -28.55
N GLU A 260 3.08 -33.43 -28.28
CA GLU A 260 3.24 -34.57 -29.18
C GLU A 260 1.98 -34.76 -30.05
N ASP A 261 0.81 -34.64 -29.44
CA ASP A 261 -0.46 -34.84 -30.16
C ASP A 261 -0.97 -33.54 -30.82
N GLY A 262 -0.35 -32.40 -30.52
CA GLY A 262 -0.66 -31.12 -31.12
C GLY A 262 -2.00 -30.51 -30.68
N MET A 263 -2.56 -30.98 -29.56
CA MET A 263 -3.80 -30.43 -29.01
C MET A 263 -3.57 -29.00 -28.48
N SER A 264 -4.59 -28.17 -28.58
CA SER A 264 -4.57 -26.86 -27.91
C SER A 264 -4.71 -27.03 -26.39
N MET A 265 -4.24 -26.04 -25.63
CA MET A 265 -4.42 -26.02 -24.16
C MET A 265 -5.91 -26.07 -23.78
N GLU A 266 -6.78 -25.40 -24.52
CA GLU A 266 -8.22 -25.38 -24.30
C GLU A 266 -8.88 -26.74 -24.55
N GLU A 267 -8.46 -27.49 -25.59
CA GLU A 267 -8.92 -28.86 -25.87
C GLU A 267 -8.52 -29.81 -24.72
N VAL A 268 -7.24 -29.76 -24.30
CA VAL A 268 -6.74 -30.58 -23.18
C VAL A 268 -7.50 -30.26 -21.88
N ALA A 269 -7.74 -28.98 -21.59
CA ALA A 269 -8.51 -28.57 -20.42
C ALA A 269 -9.95 -29.09 -20.47
N THR A 270 -10.60 -29.03 -21.65
CA THR A 270 -11.97 -29.48 -21.85
C THR A 270 -12.10 -31.01 -21.69
N GLU A 271 -11.19 -31.78 -22.31
CA GLU A 271 -11.21 -33.25 -22.24
C GLU A 271 -10.85 -33.76 -20.85
N GLY A 272 -9.91 -33.09 -20.15
CA GLY A 272 -9.49 -33.43 -18.80
C GLY A 272 -10.41 -32.89 -17.69
N GLY A 273 -11.35 -31.99 -18.03
CA GLY A 273 -12.16 -31.28 -17.04
C GLY A 273 -11.37 -30.32 -16.16
N TYR A 274 -10.26 -29.79 -16.68
CA TYR A 274 -9.36 -28.91 -15.93
C TYR A 274 -9.74 -27.42 -16.05
N PRO A 275 -9.55 -26.61 -14.99
CA PRO A 275 -9.66 -25.16 -15.09
C PRO A 275 -8.67 -24.60 -16.12
N TYR A 276 -9.19 -23.81 -17.06
CA TYR A 276 -8.40 -23.11 -18.07
C TYR A 276 -8.54 -21.61 -17.89
N ARG A 277 -7.41 -20.88 -17.98
CA ARG A 277 -7.42 -19.42 -17.94
C ARG A 277 -6.33 -18.81 -18.82
N ARG A 278 -6.55 -17.57 -19.22
CA ARG A 278 -5.51 -16.72 -19.79
C ARG A 278 -5.05 -15.70 -18.75
N ALA A 279 -3.76 -15.47 -18.70
CA ALA A 279 -3.17 -14.52 -17.75
C ALA A 279 -1.97 -13.80 -18.37
N ASP A 280 -1.78 -12.57 -17.94
CA ASP A 280 -0.61 -11.76 -18.28
C ASP A 280 0.27 -11.61 -17.06
N PHE A 281 1.58 -11.80 -17.24
CA PHE A 281 2.58 -11.62 -16.19
C PHE A 281 3.66 -10.65 -16.66
N ILE A 282 4.12 -9.79 -15.75
CA ILE A 282 5.38 -9.06 -15.93
C ILE A 282 6.47 -9.91 -15.28
N LEU A 283 7.61 -10.06 -15.95
CA LEU A 283 8.66 -10.98 -15.48
C LEU A 283 9.07 -10.73 -14.03
N GLU A 284 9.25 -9.48 -13.64
CA GLU A 284 9.68 -9.13 -12.27
C GLU A 284 8.66 -9.47 -11.18
N ASP A 285 7.38 -9.63 -11.51
CA ASP A 285 6.32 -9.98 -10.56
C ASP A 285 6.30 -11.49 -10.25
N LEU A 286 7.04 -12.28 -11.03
CA LEU A 286 7.14 -13.72 -10.84
C LEU A 286 8.23 -14.06 -9.80
N PRO A 287 8.09 -15.16 -9.03
CA PRO A 287 9.16 -15.70 -8.22
C PRO A 287 10.42 -15.99 -9.07
N VAL A 288 11.62 -15.83 -8.49
CA VAL A 288 12.91 -15.94 -9.20
C VAL A 288 13.01 -17.23 -10.00
N ASP A 289 12.60 -18.37 -9.44
CA ASP A 289 12.63 -19.66 -10.12
C ASP A 289 11.72 -19.71 -11.34
N ALA A 290 10.55 -19.08 -11.26
CA ALA A 290 9.62 -18.96 -12.39
C ALA A 290 10.21 -18.03 -13.47
N GLN A 291 10.86 -16.92 -13.10
CA GLN A 291 11.49 -16.00 -14.06
C GLN A 291 12.48 -16.75 -14.96
N HIS A 292 13.36 -17.58 -14.40
CA HIS A 292 14.31 -18.37 -15.18
C HIS A 292 13.64 -19.32 -16.18
N ARG A 293 12.53 -19.92 -15.79
CA ARG A 293 11.74 -20.82 -16.66
C ARG A 293 11.08 -20.07 -17.80
N PHE A 294 10.44 -18.95 -17.51
CA PHE A 294 9.81 -18.08 -18.52
C PHE A 294 10.81 -17.55 -19.55
N LEU A 295 12.02 -17.23 -19.10
CA LEU A 295 13.09 -16.76 -19.99
C LEU A 295 13.66 -17.89 -20.89
N SER A 296 13.66 -19.13 -20.41
CA SER A 296 14.29 -20.26 -21.10
C SER A 296 13.50 -20.82 -22.29
N VAL A 297 12.24 -20.46 -22.45
CA VAL A 297 11.36 -20.96 -23.52
C VAL A 297 10.97 -19.85 -24.50
N SER A 298 10.58 -20.23 -25.72
CA SER A 298 10.15 -19.28 -26.76
C SER A 298 8.62 -19.03 -26.68
N ALA A 299 8.16 -18.00 -27.38
CA ALA A 299 6.73 -17.83 -27.60
C ALA A 299 6.19 -19.01 -28.42
N GLY A 300 5.04 -19.56 -28.02
CA GLY A 300 4.45 -20.78 -28.56
C GLY A 300 4.77 -22.04 -27.74
N ASP A 301 5.83 -22.02 -26.93
CA ASP A 301 6.24 -23.18 -26.15
C ASP A 301 5.46 -23.32 -24.85
N VAL A 302 5.39 -24.57 -24.38
CA VAL A 302 4.80 -24.92 -23.06
C VAL A 302 5.93 -25.16 -22.05
N LEU A 303 5.80 -24.52 -20.89
CA LEU A 303 6.70 -24.71 -19.75
C LEU A 303 6.55 -26.14 -19.18
N LYS A 304 7.59 -26.63 -18.51
CA LYS A 304 7.44 -27.80 -17.65
C LYS A 304 6.47 -27.50 -16.53
N PRO A 305 5.68 -28.51 -16.07
CA PRO A 305 4.74 -28.32 -14.98
C PRO A 305 5.33 -27.55 -13.79
N LEU A 306 4.60 -26.59 -13.27
CA LEU A 306 4.94 -25.76 -12.13
C LEU A 306 4.09 -26.20 -10.95
N ALA A 307 4.68 -26.34 -9.76
CA ALA A 307 3.90 -26.55 -8.55
C ALA A 307 3.10 -25.26 -8.24
N HIS A 308 1.80 -25.40 -7.96
CA HIS A 308 0.91 -24.30 -7.64
C HIS A 308 -0.11 -24.76 -6.59
N GLY A 309 -0.08 -24.16 -5.39
CA GLY A 309 -0.92 -24.62 -4.28
C GLY A 309 -0.66 -26.11 -3.98
N ASP A 310 -1.74 -26.86 -3.86
CA ASP A 310 -1.68 -28.33 -3.64
C ASP A 310 -1.59 -29.14 -4.95
N GLY A 311 -1.54 -28.46 -6.11
CA GLY A 311 -1.51 -29.08 -7.44
C GLY A 311 -0.37 -28.59 -8.32
N PHE A 312 -0.61 -28.65 -9.62
CA PHE A 312 0.36 -28.24 -10.65
C PHE A 312 -0.33 -27.38 -11.70
N GLU A 313 0.47 -26.50 -12.30
CA GLU A 313 0.03 -25.64 -13.37
C GLU A 313 0.87 -25.91 -14.63
N LEU A 314 0.19 -26.09 -15.76
CA LEU A 314 0.79 -26.15 -17.08
C LEU A 314 0.57 -24.78 -17.75
N CYS A 315 1.65 -24.16 -18.17
CA CYS A 315 1.64 -22.80 -18.73
C CYS A 315 2.24 -22.80 -20.13
N ARG A 316 1.52 -22.24 -21.10
CA ARG A 316 2.02 -21.94 -22.45
C ARG A 316 2.23 -20.45 -22.63
N ILE A 317 3.39 -20.05 -23.14
CA ILE A 317 3.67 -18.67 -23.48
C ILE A 317 3.10 -18.38 -24.87
N LEU A 318 2.12 -17.51 -24.94
CA LEU A 318 1.56 -17.06 -26.22
C LEU A 318 2.43 -16.01 -26.87
N LYS A 319 2.82 -15.00 -26.09
CA LYS A 319 3.67 -13.88 -26.56
C LYS A 319 4.61 -13.39 -25.47
N LYS A 320 5.76 -12.88 -25.92
CA LYS A 320 6.67 -12.06 -25.13
C LYS A 320 6.63 -10.65 -25.68
N ILE A 321 6.19 -9.70 -24.88
CA ILE A 321 5.98 -8.31 -25.27
C ILE A 321 7.01 -7.45 -24.54
N GLU A 322 7.87 -6.80 -25.32
CA GLU A 322 8.85 -5.86 -24.77
C GLU A 322 8.14 -4.62 -24.20
N PRO A 323 8.65 -4.06 -23.08
CA PRO A 323 8.06 -2.89 -22.47
C PRO A 323 8.14 -1.68 -23.43
N GLN A 324 7.02 -0.97 -23.54
CA GLN A 324 6.91 0.23 -24.39
C GLN A 324 6.89 1.48 -23.50
N PRO A 325 7.52 2.60 -23.95
CA PRO A 325 7.61 3.83 -23.14
C PRO A 325 6.26 4.55 -22.96
N ASP A 326 5.27 4.25 -23.79
CA ASP A 326 3.91 4.79 -23.76
C ASP A 326 2.93 3.92 -22.96
N ASP A 327 3.33 2.71 -22.54
CA ASP A 327 2.53 1.86 -21.66
C ASP A 327 2.45 2.51 -20.26
N PRO A 328 1.24 2.84 -19.78
CA PRO A 328 1.07 3.50 -18.48
C PRO A 328 1.61 2.70 -17.30
N ASN A 329 1.51 1.36 -17.33
CA ASN A 329 2.00 0.49 -16.27
C ASN A 329 3.54 0.49 -16.24
N VAL A 330 4.18 0.32 -17.39
CA VAL A 330 5.64 0.40 -17.54
C VAL A 330 6.14 1.77 -17.06
N ARG A 331 5.48 2.86 -17.49
CA ARG A 331 5.83 4.21 -17.08
C ARG A 331 5.71 4.42 -15.58
N SER A 332 4.62 3.96 -14.96
CA SER A 332 4.41 4.05 -13.52
C SER A 332 5.51 3.35 -12.73
N ARG A 333 5.89 2.13 -13.14
CA ARG A 333 6.97 1.36 -12.51
C ARG A 333 8.34 2.04 -12.63
N ILE A 334 8.63 2.61 -13.80
CA ILE A 334 9.87 3.37 -14.04
C ILE A 334 9.90 4.63 -13.15
N ASP A 335 8.82 5.41 -13.15
CA ASP A 335 8.70 6.62 -12.35
C ASP A 335 8.89 6.31 -10.87
N GLN A 336 8.22 5.27 -10.37
CA GLN A 336 8.34 4.84 -8.98
C GLN A 336 9.80 4.49 -8.61
N ARG A 337 10.51 3.72 -9.44
CA ARG A 337 11.92 3.35 -9.17
C ARG A 337 12.86 4.53 -9.19
N LEU A 338 12.66 5.48 -10.11
CA LEU A 338 13.45 6.70 -10.15
C LEU A 338 13.25 7.54 -8.87
N LEU A 339 12.00 7.65 -8.42
CA LEU A 339 11.65 8.36 -7.20
C LEU A 339 12.17 7.64 -5.95
N ASP A 340 11.94 6.32 -5.84
CA ASP A 340 12.37 5.53 -4.67
C ASP A 340 13.88 5.62 -4.45
N ARG A 341 14.66 5.42 -5.51
CA ARG A 341 16.12 5.52 -5.45
C ARG A 341 16.59 6.91 -4.98
N HIS A 342 16.02 7.96 -5.55
CA HIS A 342 16.38 9.31 -5.20
C HIS A 342 15.99 9.67 -3.75
N PHE A 343 14.74 9.34 -3.38
CA PHE A 343 14.26 9.67 -2.05
C PHE A 343 14.86 8.77 -0.96
N ALA A 344 15.28 7.54 -1.26
CA ALA A 344 16.07 6.73 -0.34
C ALA A 344 17.38 7.42 0.06
N GLU A 345 18.11 8.00 -0.91
CA GLU A 345 19.32 8.77 -0.63
C GLU A 345 19.04 10.01 0.20
N LEU A 346 18.00 10.78 -0.15
CA LEU A 346 17.66 12.00 0.59
C LEU A 346 17.18 11.72 2.01
N THR A 347 16.30 10.74 2.18
CA THR A 347 15.77 10.38 3.49
C THR A 347 16.89 9.88 4.41
N SER A 348 17.77 9.02 3.92
CA SER A 348 18.95 8.55 4.66
C SER A 348 19.86 9.70 5.14
N LYS A 349 19.94 10.77 4.36
CA LYS A 349 20.82 11.91 4.66
C LYS A 349 20.20 12.95 5.59
N TYR A 350 18.91 13.20 5.48
CA TYR A 350 18.28 14.37 6.10
C TYR A 350 17.27 14.02 7.19
N THR A 351 16.84 12.76 7.29
CA THR A 351 15.77 12.39 8.21
C THR A 351 16.13 11.17 9.05
N HIS A 352 15.52 11.08 10.24
CA HIS A 352 15.64 9.93 11.13
C HIS A 352 14.24 9.44 11.52
N ARG A 353 13.92 8.20 11.24
CA ARG A 353 12.69 7.56 11.75
C ARG A 353 12.89 7.24 13.24
N ARG A 354 11.88 7.52 14.05
CA ARG A 354 11.82 7.20 15.48
C ARG A 354 10.97 5.97 15.77
N LEU A 355 9.95 5.73 14.93
CA LEU A 355 9.15 4.51 14.94
C LEU A 355 9.38 3.78 13.63
N SER A 356 9.82 2.54 13.73
CA SER A 356 9.89 1.62 12.62
C SER A 356 8.80 0.56 12.81
N ALA A 357 8.15 0.15 11.75
CA ALA A 357 7.22 -0.98 11.77
C ALA A 357 7.94 -2.26 12.26
N VAL A 358 9.21 -2.39 11.89
CA VAL A 358 10.12 -3.44 12.37
C VAL A 358 11.27 -2.75 13.06
N SER A 359 11.44 -2.95 14.36
CA SER A 359 12.70 -2.59 15.04
C SER A 359 13.80 -3.45 14.44
N PRO A 360 14.89 -2.88 13.85
CA PRO A 360 16.03 -3.71 13.53
C PRO A 360 16.54 -4.36 14.83
N PRO A 361 16.99 -5.62 14.82
CA PRO A 361 17.59 -6.23 15.98
C PRO A 361 18.71 -5.30 16.47
N ALA A 362 18.75 -5.03 17.76
CA ALA A 362 19.83 -4.29 18.39
C ALA A 362 21.12 -5.04 18.04
N ALA A 363 22.00 -4.38 17.29
CA ALA A 363 23.34 -4.90 17.04
C ALA A 363 24.08 -4.87 18.40
N GLU A 364 24.30 -6.06 19.00
CA GLU A 364 25.29 -6.27 20.04
C GLU A 364 26.70 -6.20 19.45
#